data_65e55e4e1295857d4017a4d6fd599260
#
_entry.id   65e55e4e1295857d4017a4d6fd599260
#
_cell.length_a   1.000
_cell.length_b   1.000
_cell.length_c   1.000
_cell.angle_alpha   90.00
_cell.angle_beta   90.00
_cell.angle_gamma   90.00
#
_symmetry.space_group_name_H-M   'P 1'
#
loop_
_entity.id
_entity.type
_entity.pdbx_description
1 polymer ?
#
loop_
_entity_poly.entity_id
_entity_poly.type
_entity_poly.pdbx_seq_one_letter_code
_entity_poly.pdbx_strand_id
1 'polypeptide(L)'
;MNIGLISDLADTGFGRVGRELAKRWIEAGHDMRVIGINFDGREGAVARAMRANGDGDAIRDAFDGVANDPVLSRAVPAAIKGDGMGHNLTALLVDGRLSPGWEPDRMVLVADPVAALHRLVTDEGAMARVPSYNYVPVEGSGLSVFWRTIWEDVMPVAMSRFGQAEIAAVMGRDDVPYVPHGISDAFHRVTPERPGIASDGSLVTTKGQAKAVFGWEGRTVVLRTDRFVPRKAYPEYVEVIRSVVTERPEVTFVIHCSAVDEGGMLSQVLADVPGSWYGPTGWTHSQVLVTRGHDTFRGFDDAKLNLLYNAADVYASTSYSEGFGLTLAEAAACGVPVVAQRFGAIPEAVGLGGLLVEPAGIVPTSHGHHWSAVDVPAFADALLTLIDDTALRADLGAKGEAHVRRFDWDVAALEFIRIMEERPAWRL
;
A
#
# COMPACT_ATOMS: atom_id res chain seq x y z
N MET A 1 -4.37 -26.19 -8.08
CA MET A 1 -4.54 -26.26 -6.61
C MET A 1 -5.81 -25.51 -6.22
N ASN A 2 -6.45 -25.92 -5.15
CA ASN A 2 -7.48 -25.17 -4.47
C ASN A 2 -6.80 -24.24 -3.45
N ILE A 3 -6.91 -22.93 -3.62
CA ILE A 3 -6.21 -21.94 -2.78
C ILE A 3 -7.24 -21.11 -2.01
N GLY A 4 -7.18 -21.15 -0.69
CA GLY A 4 -7.90 -20.22 0.18
C GLY A 4 -7.06 -18.98 0.45
N LEU A 5 -7.59 -17.79 0.15
CA LEU A 5 -6.94 -16.51 0.40
C LEU A 5 -7.69 -15.73 1.48
N ILE A 6 -6.98 -15.23 2.46
CA ILE A 6 -7.47 -14.26 3.44
C ILE A 6 -6.74 -12.95 3.18
N SER A 7 -7.45 -11.91 2.80
CA SER A 7 -6.87 -10.61 2.49
C SER A 7 -7.84 -9.47 2.73
N ASP A 8 -7.32 -8.29 3.01
CA ASP A 8 -8.08 -7.06 2.79
C ASP A 8 -8.46 -6.96 1.30
N LEU A 9 -9.67 -6.54 1.00
CA LEU A 9 -10.15 -6.31 -0.37
C LEU A 9 -10.63 -4.87 -0.60
N ALA A 10 -10.48 -3.99 0.37
CA ALA A 10 -10.68 -2.55 0.18
C ALA A 10 -9.58 -1.93 -0.69
N ASP A 11 -9.72 -0.65 -1.05
CA ASP A 11 -8.72 0.09 -1.83
C ASP A 11 -7.52 0.52 -0.95
N THR A 12 -6.92 -0.46 -0.30
CA THR A 12 -5.74 -0.34 0.55
C THR A 12 -4.54 -1.02 -0.11
N GLY A 13 -3.33 -0.81 0.43
CA GLY A 13 -2.13 -1.52 -0.03
C GLY A 13 -2.30 -3.04 0.04
N PHE A 14 -2.81 -3.58 1.14
CA PHE A 14 -3.08 -5.01 1.28
C PHE A 14 -4.17 -5.51 0.33
N GLY A 15 -5.23 -4.73 0.14
CA GLY A 15 -6.29 -5.07 -0.80
C GLY A 15 -5.78 -5.16 -2.24
N ARG A 16 -4.89 -4.26 -2.63
CA ARG A 16 -4.21 -4.32 -3.93
C ARG A 16 -3.37 -5.58 -4.06
N VAL A 17 -2.51 -5.88 -3.08
CA VAL A 17 -1.65 -7.06 -3.08
C VAL A 17 -2.46 -8.35 -3.20
N GLY A 18 -3.50 -8.50 -2.39
CA GLY A 18 -4.37 -9.68 -2.41
C GLY A 18 -5.07 -9.87 -3.76
N ARG A 19 -5.59 -8.79 -4.36
CA ARG A 19 -6.25 -8.82 -5.67
C ARG A 19 -5.28 -9.15 -6.80
N GLU A 20 -4.09 -8.55 -6.81
CA GLU A 20 -3.09 -8.79 -7.86
C GLU A 20 -2.58 -10.24 -7.89
N LEU A 21 -2.32 -10.82 -6.72
CA LEU A 21 -1.95 -12.22 -6.62
C LEU A 21 -3.10 -13.15 -7.01
N ALA A 22 -4.30 -12.94 -6.43
CA ALA A 22 -5.45 -13.79 -6.68
C ALA A 22 -5.87 -13.80 -8.15
N LYS A 23 -5.88 -12.65 -8.82
CA LYS A 23 -6.18 -12.54 -10.24
C LYS A 23 -5.29 -13.46 -11.08
N ARG A 24 -3.97 -13.39 -10.87
CA ARG A 24 -2.99 -14.17 -11.60
C ARG A 24 -3.07 -15.67 -11.29
N TRP A 25 -3.34 -16.02 -10.05
CA TRP A 25 -3.54 -17.43 -9.69
C TRP A 25 -4.79 -18.01 -10.33
N ILE A 26 -5.88 -17.23 -10.45
CA ILE A 26 -7.08 -17.62 -11.18
C ILE A 26 -6.77 -17.79 -12.68
N GLU A 27 -6.05 -16.84 -13.27
CA GLU A 27 -5.62 -16.87 -14.67
C GLU A 27 -4.69 -18.08 -14.97
N ALA A 28 -3.88 -18.47 -13.98
CA ALA A 28 -3.05 -19.68 -14.04
C ALA A 28 -3.85 -21.00 -13.84
N GLY A 29 -5.15 -20.94 -13.66
CA GLY A 29 -6.04 -22.10 -13.56
C GLY A 29 -6.18 -22.68 -12.15
N HIS A 30 -5.82 -21.94 -11.10
CA HIS A 30 -6.08 -22.36 -9.71
C HIS A 30 -7.52 -22.04 -9.31
N ASP A 31 -8.16 -22.93 -8.54
CA ASP A 31 -9.49 -22.68 -7.99
C ASP A 31 -9.36 -21.95 -6.66
N MET A 32 -9.96 -20.76 -6.59
CA MET A 32 -9.79 -19.84 -5.45
C MET A 32 -11.07 -19.67 -4.67
N ARG A 33 -10.92 -19.57 -3.33
CA ARG A 33 -11.93 -18.98 -2.44
C ARG A 33 -11.26 -17.88 -1.62
N VAL A 34 -11.95 -16.74 -1.50
CA VAL A 34 -11.38 -15.55 -0.86
C VAL A 34 -12.24 -15.17 0.35
N ILE A 35 -11.59 -14.92 1.48
CA ILE A 35 -12.20 -14.27 2.65
C ILE A 35 -11.76 -12.82 2.64
N GLY A 36 -12.70 -11.92 2.33
CA GLY A 36 -12.45 -10.49 2.16
C GLY A 36 -12.59 -9.73 3.48
N ILE A 37 -11.48 -9.35 4.09
CA ILE A 37 -11.44 -8.40 5.20
C ILE A 37 -11.76 -7.00 4.63
N ASN A 38 -12.49 -6.17 5.39
CA ASN A 38 -12.92 -4.83 4.97
C ASN A 38 -13.68 -4.80 3.63
N PHE A 39 -14.28 -5.92 3.24
CA PHE A 39 -15.09 -6.08 2.04
C PHE A 39 -16.54 -6.34 2.44
N ASP A 40 -17.46 -5.56 1.88
CA ASP A 40 -18.89 -5.59 2.18
C ASP A 40 -19.76 -6.19 1.04
N GLY A 41 -19.09 -6.79 0.05
CA GLY A 41 -19.75 -7.49 -1.05
C GLY A 41 -20.53 -6.56 -2.00
N ARG A 42 -21.41 -7.17 -2.82
CA ARG A 42 -22.26 -6.45 -3.79
C ARG A 42 -23.23 -5.51 -3.11
N GLU A 43 -23.82 -5.94 -2.01
CA GLU A 43 -24.80 -5.15 -1.24
C GLU A 43 -24.17 -3.86 -0.71
N GLY A 44 -22.94 -3.94 -0.20
CA GLY A 44 -22.20 -2.78 0.25
C GLY A 44 -21.80 -1.85 -0.89
N ALA A 45 -21.35 -2.38 -2.04
CA ALA A 45 -21.04 -1.59 -3.23
C ALA A 45 -22.27 -0.79 -3.71
N VAL A 46 -23.42 -1.44 -3.83
CA VAL A 46 -24.69 -0.80 -4.18
C VAL A 46 -25.11 0.24 -3.14
N ALA A 47 -25.02 -0.08 -1.84
CA ALA A 47 -25.37 0.86 -0.78
C ALA A 47 -24.47 2.12 -0.78
N ARG A 48 -23.18 1.98 -1.15
CA ARG A 48 -22.29 3.12 -1.34
C ARG A 48 -22.70 3.98 -2.53
N ALA A 49 -23.00 3.38 -3.69
CA ALA A 49 -23.45 4.10 -4.87
C ALA A 49 -24.75 4.89 -4.57
N MET A 50 -25.70 4.29 -3.86
CA MET A 50 -26.94 4.96 -3.42
C MET A 50 -26.65 6.14 -2.47
N ARG A 51 -25.77 5.98 -1.48
CA ARG A 51 -25.39 7.07 -0.56
C ARG A 51 -24.68 8.23 -1.26
N ALA A 52 -23.98 7.96 -2.35
CA ALA A 52 -23.34 8.97 -3.17
C ALA A 52 -24.30 9.68 -4.14
N ASN A 53 -25.62 9.46 -4.00
CA ASN A 53 -26.66 9.95 -4.91
C ASN A 53 -26.40 9.53 -6.38
N GLY A 54 -25.82 8.35 -6.58
CA GLY A 54 -25.63 7.76 -7.90
C GLY A 54 -26.99 7.47 -8.55
N ASP A 55 -27.07 7.65 -9.86
CA ASP A 55 -28.23 7.25 -10.66
C ASP A 55 -28.33 5.72 -10.82
N GLY A 56 -29.36 5.27 -11.55
CA GLY A 56 -29.59 3.84 -11.77
C GLY A 56 -28.44 3.15 -12.51
N ASP A 57 -27.69 3.86 -13.34
CA ASP A 57 -26.54 3.31 -14.06
C ASP A 57 -25.34 3.16 -13.12
N ALA A 58 -25.03 4.16 -12.29
CA ALA A 58 -23.99 4.07 -11.27
C ALA A 58 -24.23 2.94 -10.25
N ILE A 59 -25.51 2.70 -9.89
CA ILE A 59 -25.90 1.59 -9.02
C ILE A 59 -25.70 0.25 -9.72
N ARG A 60 -26.08 0.13 -10.98
CA ARG A 60 -25.87 -1.08 -11.79
C ARG A 60 -24.38 -1.37 -11.98
N ASP A 61 -23.59 -0.36 -12.34
CA ASP A 61 -22.15 -0.49 -12.52
C ASP A 61 -21.46 -0.96 -11.23
N ALA A 62 -21.86 -0.45 -10.06
CA ALA A 62 -21.36 -0.89 -8.77
C ALA A 62 -21.68 -2.37 -8.48
N PHE A 63 -22.89 -2.84 -8.84
CA PHE A 63 -23.29 -4.24 -8.70
C PHE A 63 -22.53 -5.14 -9.67
N ASP A 64 -22.49 -4.76 -10.94
CA ASP A 64 -21.85 -5.53 -12.01
C ASP A 64 -20.31 -5.54 -11.85
N GLY A 65 -19.73 -4.47 -11.35
CA GLY A 65 -18.29 -4.37 -11.06
C GLY A 65 -17.83 -5.47 -10.10
N VAL A 66 -18.56 -5.70 -8.99
CA VAL A 66 -18.26 -6.82 -8.07
C VAL A 66 -18.57 -8.16 -8.69
N ALA A 67 -19.67 -8.27 -9.47
CA ALA A 67 -20.09 -9.53 -10.08
C ALA A 67 -19.13 -10.03 -11.15
N ASN A 68 -18.54 -9.11 -11.92
CA ASN A 68 -17.68 -9.42 -13.05
C ASN A 68 -16.18 -9.45 -12.68
N ASP A 69 -15.80 -8.92 -11.52
CA ASP A 69 -14.43 -9.01 -11.03
C ASP A 69 -14.10 -10.47 -10.66
N PRO A 70 -13.01 -11.04 -11.22
CA PRO A 70 -12.67 -12.45 -11.01
C PRO A 70 -12.33 -12.78 -9.56
N VAL A 71 -11.86 -11.84 -8.78
CA VAL A 71 -11.50 -12.01 -7.35
C VAL A 71 -12.68 -11.71 -6.46
N LEU A 72 -13.33 -10.55 -6.64
CA LEU A 72 -14.42 -10.11 -5.78
C LEU A 72 -15.66 -11.00 -5.89
N SER A 73 -15.93 -11.60 -7.08
CA SER A 73 -17.01 -12.56 -7.26
C SER A 73 -16.81 -13.87 -6.49
N ARG A 74 -15.59 -14.19 -6.09
CA ARG A 74 -15.22 -15.36 -5.26
C ARG A 74 -15.05 -15.03 -3.78
N ALA A 75 -15.22 -13.77 -3.41
CA ALA A 75 -14.97 -13.31 -2.04
C ALA A 75 -16.22 -13.45 -1.15
N VAL A 76 -16.01 -13.97 0.05
CA VAL A 76 -16.98 -13.94 1.15
C VAL A 76 -16.66 -12.74 2.04
N PRO A 77 -17.60 -11.79 2.20
CA PRO A 77 -17.34 -10.58 2.99
C PRO A 77 -17.36 -10.90 4.49
N ALA A 78 -16.20 -10.80 5.14
CA ALA A 78 -16.03 -11.08 6.56
C ALA A 78 -16.82 -10.08 7.44
N ALA A 79 -16.79 -8.82 7.12
CA ALA A 79 -17.47 -7.77 7.89
C ALA A 79 -19.00 -7.97 7.96
N ILE A 80 -19.64 -8.33 6.85
CA ILE A 80 -21.11 -8.56 6.79
C ILE A 80 -21.51 -9.80 7.59
N LYS A 81 -20.64 -10.80 7.67
CA LYS A 81 -20.88 -12.03 8.42
C LYS A 81 -20.59 -11.91 9.93
N GLY A 82 -20.29 -10.71 10.41
CA GLY A 82 -19.96 -10.48 11.83
C GLY A 82 -18.61 -11.08 12.26
N ASP A 83 -17.73 -11.37 11.32
CA ASP A 83 -16.41 -11.98 11.52
C ASP A 83 -15.33 -11.08 10.92
N GLY A 84 -15.14 -9.91 11.50
CA GLY A 84 -14.31 -8.84 10.95
C GLY A 84 -12.90 -9.24 10.52
N MET A 85 -12.32 -10.27 11.15
CA MET A 85 -10.99 -10.79 10.83
C MET A 85 -11.02 -12.14 10.09
N GLY A 86 -12.20 -12.68 9.79
CA GLY A 86 -12.34 -13.92 9.05
C GLY A 86 -12.03 -15.21 9.82
N HIS A 87 -11.93 -15.18 11.14
CA HIS A 87 -11.58 -16.37 11.95
C HIS A 87 -12.56 -17.54 11.77
N ASN A 88 -13.86 -17.27 11.93
CA ASN A 88 -14.88 -18.31 11.81
C ASN A 88 -15.04 -18.76 10.36
N LEU A 89 -14.98 -17.83 9.40
CA LEU A 89 -15.07 -18.13 7.98
C LEU A 89 -13.89 -18.98 7.52
N THR A 90 -12.68 -18.73 8.03
CA THR A 90 -11.50 -19.54 7.74
C THR A 90 -11.67 -20.97 8.27
N ALA A 91 -12.16 -21.15 9.48
CA ALA A 91 -12.45 -22.47 10.03
C ALA A 91 -13.51 -23.21 9.17
N LEU A 92 -14.60 -22.53 8.80
CA LEU A 92 -15.63 -23.11 7.94
C LEU A 92 -15.12 -23.45 6.53
N LEU A 93 -14.17 -22.67 6.00
CA LEU A 93 -13.55 -22.92 4.69
C LEU A 93 -12.67 -24.17 4.75
N VAL A 94 -11.80 -24.27 5.75
CA VAL A 94 -10.89 -25.40 5.96
C VAL A 94 -11.67 -26.70 6.23
N ASP A 95 -12.82 -26.60 6.92
CA ASP A 95 -13.69 -27.74 7.19
C ASP A 95 -14.61 -28.14 5.99
N GLY A 96 -14.46 -27.49 4.83
CA GLY A 96 -15.31 -27.72 3.67
C GLY A 96 -16.78 -27.29 3.85
N ARG A 97 -17.10 -26.58 4.93
CA ARG A 97 -18.47 -26.17 5.30
C ARG A 97 -18.91 -24.85 4.64
N LEU A 98 -17.96 -23.95 4.34
CA LEU A 98 -18.24 -22.70 3.65
C LEU A 98 -18.52 -22.91 2.17
N SER A 99 -17.88 -23.90 1.57
CA SER A 99 -17.98 -24.25 0.14
C SER A 99 -18.07 -25.76 0.01
N PRO A 100 -19.26 -26.38 0.13
CA PRO A 100 -19.42 -27.84 0.10
C PRO A 100 -18.79 -28.47 -1.16
N GLY A 101 -17.97 -29.48 -0.96
CA GLY A 101 -17.22 -30.16 -2.02
C GLY A 101 -15.95 -29.46 -2.51
N TRP A 102 -15.54 -28.38 -1.82
CA TRP A 102 -14.28 -27.71 -2.05
C TRP A 102 -13.48 -27.62 -0.72
N GLU A 103 -12.28 -28.11 -0.74
CA GLU A 103 -11.34 -28.04 0.37
C GLU A 103 -10.04 -27.39 -0.12
N PRO A 104 -9.37 -26.55 0.68
CA PRO A 104 -8.14 -25.89 0.28
C PRO A 104 -6.96 -26.86 0.33
N ASP A 105 -6.19 -26.93 -0.75
CA ASP A 105 -4.86 -27.53 -0.75
C ASP A 105 -3.85 -26.65 -0.03
N ARG A 106 -4.06 -25.32 -0.10
CA ARG A 106 -3.19 -24.28 0.46
C ARG A 106 -4.02 -23.12 1.00
N MET A 107 -3.54 -22.51 2.09
CA MET A 107 -4.08 -21.27 2.63
C MET A 107 -3.03 -20.17 2.56
N VAL A 108 -3.41 -18.97 2.15
CA VAL A 108 -2.55 -17.79 2.12
C VAL A 108 -3.21 -16.66 2.89
N LEU A 109 -2.46 -16.04 3.81
CA LEU A 109 -2.84 -14.85 4.55
C LEU A 109 -1.98 -13.68 4.08
N VAL A 110 -2.62 -12.62 3.59
CA VAL A 110 -1.96 -11.35 3.22
C VAL A 110 -2.33 -10.32 4.27
N ALA A 111 -1.56 -10.25 5.34
CA ALA A 111 -1.78 -9.31 6.44
C ALA A 111 -0.60 -9.28 7.41
N ASP A 112 -0.57 -8.24 8.26
CA ASP A 112 0.25 -8.22 9.45
C ASP A 112 -0.13 -9.36 10.40
N PRO A 113 0.82 -10.06 10.98
CA PRO A 113 0.57 -11.03 12.02
C PRO A 113 0.35 -10.32 13.38
N VAL A 114 -0.61 -9.39 13.43
CA VAL A 114 -1.02 -8.76 14.69
C VAL A 114 -1.75 -9.75 15.58
N ALA A 115 -1.85 -9.45 16.87
CA ALA A 115 -2.46 -10.31 17.88
C ALA A 115 -3.88 -10.82 17.52
N ALA A 116 -4.64 -10.08 16.71
CA ALA A 116 -5.94 -10.50 16.20
C ALA A 116 -5.86 -11.69 15.23
N LEU A 117 -4.76 -11.80 14.46
CA LEU A 117 -4.53 -12.89 13.51
C LEU A 117 -3.85 -14.10 14.17
N HIS A 118 -3.30 -13.94 15.37
CA HIS A 118 -2.67 -15.01 16.13
C HIS A 118 -3.56 -16.26 16.21
N ARG A 119 -4.87 -16.10 16.45
CA ARG A 119 -5.83 -17.21 16.49
C ARG A 119 -6.01 -17.95 15.17
N LEU A 120 -5.70 -17.32 14.04
CA LEU A 120 -5.75 -17.98 12.72
C LEU A 120 -4.56 -18.92 12.51
N VAL A 121 -3.42 -18.62 13.13
CA VAL A 121 -2.14 -19.26 12.84
C VAL A 121 -1.62 -20.13 13.99
N THR A 122 -2.14 -20.00 15.23
CA THR A 122 -1.69 -20.76 16.40
C THR A 122 -2.83 -21.53 17.07
N ASP A 123 -2.52 -22.41 18.02
CA ASP A 123 -3.43 -23.10 18.92
C ASP A 123 -4.62 -23.80 18.23
N GLU A 124 -4.36 -24.79 17.38
CA GLU A 124 -5.38 -25.47 16.57
C GLU A 124 -6.13 -24.54 15.58
N GLY A 125 -5.56 -23.37 15.30
CA GLY A 125 -6.09 -22.44 14.32
C GLY A 125 -6.33 -23.12 12.98
N ALA A 126 -7.32 -22.63 12.22
CA ALA A 126 -7.71 -23.24 10.96
C ALA A 126 -6.53 -23.36 9.98
N MET A 127 -5.63 -22.38 9.96
CA MET A 127 -4.45 -22.38 9.09
C MET A 127 -3.39 -23.40 9.49
N ALA A 128 -3.30 -23.81 10.75
CA ALA A 128 -2.37 -24.85 11.18
C ALA A 128 -2.73 -26.27 10.66
N ARG A 129 -3.99 -26.45 10.20
CA ARG A 129 -4.49 -27.74 9.69
C ARG A 129 -4.26 -27.97 8.20
N VAL A 130 -3.84 -26.94 7.47
CA VAL A 130 -3.60 -26.96 6.03
C VAL A 130 -2.25 -26.30 5.76
N PRO A 131 -1.45 -26.75 4.77
CA PRO A 131 -0.25 -26.01 4.39
C PRO A 131 -0.54 -24.53 4.14
N SER A 132 0.01 -23.68 5.00
CA SER A 132 -0.39 -22.28 5.10
C SER A 132 0.80 -21.34 5.01
N TYR A 133 0.56 -20.17 4.46
CA TYR A 133 1.57 -19.16 4.16
C TYR A 133 1.08 -17.79 4.66
N ASN A 134 1.95 -17.05 5.33
CA ASN A 134 1.70 -15.66 5.69
C ASN A 134 2.58 -14.77 4.82
N TYR A 135 2.01 -14.12 3.84
CA TYR A 135 2.68 -13.08 3.07
C TYR A 135 2.69 -11.81 3.89
N VAL A 136 3.84 -11.51 4.49
CA VAL A 136 3.94 -10.60 5.63
C VAL A 136 4.80 -9.38 5.34
N PRO A 137 4.28 -8.17 5.60
CA PRO A 137 5.08 -6.97 5.67
C PRO A 137 5.83 -6.95 7.02
N VAL A 138 7.12 -6.73 6.98
CA VAL A 138 7.92 -6.44 8.17
C VAL A 138 8.16 -4.94 8.23
N GLU A 139 7.44 -4.28 9.12
CA GLU A 139 7.39 -2.82 9.22
C GLU A 139 8.27 -2.26 10.35
N GLY A 140 9.36 -2.94 10.66
CA GLY A 140 10.33 -2.52 11.66
C GLY A 140 11.46 -3.52 11.86
N SER A 141 12.54 -3.09 12.49
CA SER A 141 13.70 -3.92 12.79
C SER A 141 13.59 -4.58 14.17
N GLY A 142 14.39 -5.62 14.40
CA GLY A 142 14.51 -6.29 15.71
C GLY A 142 13.20 -6.94 16.14
N LEU A 143 12.65 -7.82 15.31
CA LEU A 143 11.43 -8.55 15.63
C LEU A 143 11.57 -9.30 16.96
N SER A 144 10.56 -9.18 17.82
CA SER A 144 10.46 -9.93 19.06
C SER A 144 10.35 -11.44 18.80
N VAL A 145 10.90 -12.25 19.71
CA VAL A 145 10.75 -13.72 19.66
C VAL A 145 9.28 -14.19 19.65
N PHE A 146 8.35 -13.34 20.07
CA PHE A 146 6.92 -13.60 19.97
C PHE A 146 6.48 -13.90 18.53
N TRP A 147 7.09 -13.26 17.53
CA TRP A 147 6.79 -13.49 16.13
C TRP A 147 7.08 -14.92 15.68
N ARG A 148 8.04 -15.58 16.33
CA ARG A 148 8.34 -16.99 16.07
C ARG A 148 7.14 -17.88 16.37
N THR A 149 6.39 -17.64 17.45
CA THR A 149 5.22 -18.43 17.80
C THR A 149 4.09 -18.34 16.77
N ILE A 150 4.00 -17.23 16.05
CA ILE A 150 3.03 -17.04 14.96
C ILE A 150 3.39 -17.92 13.76
N TRP A 151 4.68 -18.13 13.52
CA TRP A 151 5.18 -18.83 12.33
C TRP A 151 5.66 -20.27 12.60
N GLU A 152 5.26 -20.89 13.72
CA GLU A 152 5.60 -22.28 14.00
C GLU A 152 4.98 -23.25 13.00
N ASP A 153 3.72 -23.04 12.64
CA ASP A 153 2.94 -23.89 11.73
C ASP A 153 2.56 -23.21 10.40
N VAL A 154 2.91 -21.94 10.22
CA VAL A 154 2.59 -21.16 9.04
C VAL A 154 3.86 -20.54 8.45
N MET A 155 4.14 -20.82 7.19
CA MET A 155 5.35 -20.31 6.52
C MET A 155 5.28 -18.82 6.30
N PRO A 156 6.18 -18.01 6.88
CA PRO A 156 6.29 -16.61 6.52
C PRO A 156 6.93 -16.47 5.14
N VAL A 157 6.33 -15.65 4.29
CA VAL A 157 6.88 -15.23 3.00
C VAL A 157 7.13 -13.74 3.05
N ALA A 158 8.37 -13.32 2.98
CA ALA A 158 8.75 -11.92 3.11
C ALA A 158 8.42 -11.12 1.84
N MET A 159 7.98 -9.87 2.00
CA MET A 159 7.70 -8.95 0.89
C MET A 159 8.95 -8.17 0.46
N SER A 160 10.00 -8.16 1.29
CA SER A 160 11.25 -7.44 1.06
C SER A 160 12.46 -8.23 1.56
N ARG A 161 13.64 -7.93 1.06
CA ARG A 161 14.90 -8.51 1.55
C ARG A 161 15.17 -8.11 3.01
N PHE A 162 14.81 -6.87 3.36
CA PHE A 162 14.83 -6.43 4.75
C PHE A 162 13.96 -7.35 5.62
N GLY A 163 12.70 -7.54 5.24
CA GLY A 163 11.77 -8.42 5.96
C GLY A 163 12.25 -9.87 6.01
N GLN A 164 12.84 -10.38 4.93
CA GLN A 164 13.45 -11.70 4.89
C GLN A 164 14.55 -11.86 5.95
N ALA A 165 15.43 -10.88 6.06
CA ALA A 165 16.53 -10.90 7.05
C ALA A 165 16.00 -10.85 8.50
N GLU A 166 15.02 -10.01 8.77
CA GLU A 166 14.40 -9.90 10.10
C GLU A 166 13.67 -11.20 10.49
N ILE A 167 12.93 -11.80 9.57
CA ILE A 167 12.26 -13.11 9.80
C ILE A 167 13.30 -14.19 10.00
N ALA A 168 14.34 -14.27 9.17
CA ALA A 168 15.42 -15.24 9.29
C ALA A 168 16.09 -15.17 10.67
N ALA A 169 16.36 -13.96 11.13
CA ALA A 169 16.99 -13.73 12.45
C ALA A 169 16.12 -14.24 13.61
N VAL A 170 14.81 -13.91 13.61
CA VAL A 170 13.92 -14.34 14.71
C VAL A 170 13.60 -15.83 14.66
N MET A 171 13.52 -16.40 13.44
CA MET A 171 13.27 -17.83 13.26
C MET A 171 14.52 -18.70 13.46
N GLY A 172 15.72 -18.12 13.38
CA GLY A 172 16.99 -18.85 13.36
C GLY A 172 17.14 -19.74 12.11
N ARG A 173 16.69 -19.28 10.94
CA ARG A 173 16.67 -20.01 9.66
C ARG A 173 17.08 -19.11 8.50
N ASP A 174 17.79 -19.67 7.54
CA ASP A 174 18.28 -18.95 6.34
C ASP A 174 17.38 -19.18 5.11
N ASP A 175 16.41 -20.10 5.19
CA ASP A 175 15.60 -20.53 4.06
C ASP A 175 14.22 -19.84 4.01
N VAL A 176 14.08 -18.68 4.62
CA VAL A 176 12.86 -17.86 4.55
C VAL A 176 12.61 -17.43 3.11
N PRO A 177 11.44 -17.73 2.52
CA PRO A 177 11.14 -17.33 1.16
C PRO A 177 10.90 -15.82 1.06
N TYR A 178 11.21 -15.29 -0.12
CA TYR A 178 11.04 -13.88 -0.44
C TYR A 178 10.35 -13.72 -1.80
N VAL A 179 9.29 -12.95 -1.82
CA VAL A 179 8.54 -12.57 -3.01
C VAL A 179 8.30 -11.05 -2.94
N PRO A 180 8.94 -10.23 -3.79
CA PRO A 180 8.65 -8.80 -3.81
C PRO A 180 7.26 -8.54 -4.38
N HIS A 181 6.66 -7.40 -4.04
CA HIS A 181 5.49 -6.93 -4.76
C HIS A 181 5.82 -6.60 -6.21
N GLY A 182 4.82 -6.68 -7.08
CA GLY A 182 4.86 -6.03 -8.38
C GLY A 182 4.39 -4.57 -8.29
N ILE A 183 4.63 -3.81 -9.33
CA ILE A 183 4.03 -2.50 -9.55
C ILE A 183 3.08 -2.61 -10.73
N SER A 184 1.86 -2.12 -10.58
CA SER A 184 0.86 -2.16 -11.63
C SER A 184 1.32 -1.35 -12.84
N ASP A 185 1.09 -1.87 -14.04
CA ASP A 185 1.35 -1.16 -15.30
C ASP A 185 0.57 0.15 -15.46
N ALA A 186 -0.45 0.35 -14.63
CA ALA A 186 -1.16 1.61 -14.56
C ALA A 186 -0.24 2.77 -14.12
N PHE A 187 0.82 2.49 -13.35
CA PHE A 187 1.79 3.50 -12.89
C PHE A 187 2.97 3.58 -13.85
N HIS A 188 3.02 4.67 -14.59
CA HIS A 188 4.08 4.94 -15.55
C HIS A 188 4.23 6.45 -15.77
N ARG A 189 5.41 6.85 -16.22
CA ARG A 189 5.61 8.21 -16.72
C ARG A 189 4.73 8.44 -17.95
N VAL A 190 3.93 9.52 -17.92
CA VAL A 190 3.13 9.91 -19.09
C VAL A 190 4.01 10.46 -20.19
N THR A 191 3.85 9.92 -21.40
CA THR A 191 4.54 10.31 -22.63
C THR A 191 3.57 10.26 -23.82
N PRO A 192 3.93 10.78 -25.00
CA PRO A 192 3.10 10.61 -26.20
C PRO A 192 2.84 9.14 -26.57
N GLU A 193 3.81 8.25 -26.31
CA GLU A 193 3.74 6.80 -26.60
C GLU A 193 2.93 6.05 -25.54
N ARG A 194 2.90 6.57 -24.31
CA ARG A 194 2.19 5.99 -23.16
C ARG A 194 1.45 7.09 -22.40
N PRO A 195 0.31 7.57 -22.92
CA PRO A 195 -0.44 8.64 -22.28
C PRO A 195 -1.20 8.17 -21.04
N GLY A 196 -1.44 9.10 -20.11
CA GLY A 196 -2.47 8.96 -19.09
C GLY A 196 -3.84 9.39 -19.67
N ILE A 197 -4.90 9.03 -18.94
CA ILE A 197 -6.29 9.40 -19.34
C ILE A 197 -6.91 10.20 -18.21
N ALA A 198 -7.34 11.42 -18.49
CA ALA A 198 -8.09 12.24 -17.55
C ALA A 198 -9.57 11.82 -17.49
N SER A 199 -10.28 12.27 -16.45
CA SER A 199 -11.68 11.89 -16.21
C SER A 199 -12.66 12.30 -17.31
N ASP A 200 -12.30 13.29 -18.13
CA ASP A 200 -13.05 13.71 -19.31
C ASP A 200 -12.67 12.94 -20.59
N GLY A 201 -11.79 11.94 -20.49
CA GLY A 201 -11.29 11.14 -21.60
C GLY A 201 -10.11 11.78 -22.36
N SER A 202 -9.64 12.95 -21.96
CA SER A 202 -8.50 13.61 -22.63
C SER A 202 -7.19 12.88 -22.34
N LEU A 203 -6.29 12.85 -23.34
CA LEU A 203 -4.97 12.24 -23.22
C LEU A 203 -3.98 13.20 -22.57
N VAL A 204 -3.26 12.71 -21.57
CA VAL A 204 -2.23 13.43 -20.82
C VAL A 204 -0.88 12.81 -21.17
N THR A 205 -0.02 13.58 -21.84
CA THR A 205 1.26 13.10 -22.36
C THR A 205 2.49 13.78 -21.75
N THR A 206 2.25 14.80 -20.91
CA THR A 206 3.32 15.57 -20.27
C THR A 206 2.98 15.88 -18.81
N LYS A 207 4.01 16.08 -17.99
CA LYS A 207 3.87 16.57 -16.61
C LYS A 207 3.05 17.88 -16.53
N GLY A 208 3.24 18.81 -17.46
CA GLY A 208 2.47 20.06 -17.50
C GLY A 208 0.98 19.82 -17.66
N GLN A 209 0.58 18.90 -18.54
CA GLN A 209 -0.81 18.49 -18.70
C GLN A 209 -1.33 17.77 -17.47
N ALA A 210 -0.52 16.89 -16.84
CA ALA A 210 -0.91 16.25 -15.58
C ALA A 210 -1.16 17.28 -14.47
N LYS A 211 -0.31 18.31 -14.34
CA LYS A 211 -0.54 19.44 -13.43
C LYS A 211 -1.83 20.20 -13.75
N ALA A 212 -2.13 20.41 -15.03
CA ALA A 212 -3.35 21.10 -15.48
C ALA A 212 -4.63 20.37 -15.06
N VAL A 213 -4.64 19.04 -15.08
CA VAL A 213 -5.78 18.22 -14.58
C VAL A 213 -6.17 18.58 -13.15
N PHE A 214 -5.19 18.99 -12.33
CA PHE A 214 -5.41 19.35 -10.92
C PHE A 214 -5.37 20.86 -10.63
N GLY A 215 -5.16 21.72 -11.64
CA GLY A 215 -5.04 23.16 -11.49
C GLY A 215 -3.73 23.59 -10.81
N TRP A 216 -2.63 22.87 -11.05
CA TRP A 216 -1.31 23.11 -10.42
C TRP A 216 -0.24 23.59 -11.42
N GLU A 217 -0.66 24.16 -12.53
CA GLU A 217 0.27 24.72 -13.53
C GLU A 217 1.22 25.75 -12.90
N GLY A 218 2.48 25.67 -13.28
CA GLY A 218 3.52 26.58 -12.78
C GLY A 218 3.97 26.35 -11.34
N ARG A 219 3.38 25.40 -10.61
CA ARG A 219 3.77 25.10 -9.22
C ARG A 219 4.87 24.04 -9.15
N THR A 220 5.75 24.16 -8.16
CA THR A 220 6.59 23.03 -7.71
C THR A 220 5.79 22.23 -6.68
N VAL A 221 5.53 20.96 -6.99
CA VAL A 221 4.63 20.08 -6.22
C VAL A 221 5.41 18.99 -5.50
N VAL A 222 5.30 18.97 -4.18
CA VAL A 222 5.74 17.86 -3.32
C VAL A 222 4.52 17.03 -2.96
N LEU A 223 4.47 15.78 -3.40
CA LEU A 223 3.34 14.87 -3.20
C LEU A 223 3.60 13.86 -2.09
N ARG A 224 2.55 13.53 -1.36
CA ARG A 224 2.47 12.38 -0.46
C ARG A 224 1.13 11.66 -0.64
N THR A 225 1.14 10.32 -0.73
CA THR A 225 -0.04 9.47 -0.94
C THR A 225 -0.13 8.33 0.09
N ASP A 226 0.18 8.60 1.34
CA ASP A 226 0.13 7.63 2.43
C ASP A 226 -1.20 7.70 3.21
N ARG A 227 -1.64 6.58 3.80
CA ARG A 227 -2.71 6.61 4.80
C ARG A 227 -2.32 7.48 6.00
N PHE A 228 -3.29 8.12 6.64
CA PHE A 228 -3.06 8.88 7.86
C PHE A 228 -3.09 7.95 9.09
N VAL A 229 -2.01 7.18 9.27
CA VAL A 229 -1.81 6.25 10.40
C VAL A 229 -0.52 6.56 11.14
N PRO A 230 -0.37 6.15 12.43
CA PRO A 230 0.80 6.53 13.26
C PRO A 230 2.15 6.24 12.62
N ARG A 231 2.33 5.07 12.00
CA ARG A 231 3.58 4.67 11.35
C ARG A 231 4.04 5.61 10.24
N LYS A 232 3.13 6.35 9.66
CA LYS A 232 3.42 7.27 8.56
C LYS A 232 4.00 8.62 8.99
N ALA A 233 4.17 8.86 10.31
CA ALA A 233 4.89 10.01 10.87
C ALA A 233 4.40 11.37 10.30
N TYR A 234 3.10 11.59 10.30
CA TYR A 234 2.53 12.86 9.81
C TYR A 234 2.91 14.08 10.66
N PRO A 235 3.01 13.99 12.01
CA PRO A 235 3.48 15.13 12.82
C PRO A 235 4.86 15.62 12.35
N GLU A 236 5.81 14.72 12.13
CA GLU A 236 7.16 15.05 11.65
C GLU A 236 7.13 15.59 10.22
N TYR A 237 6.24 15.06 9.37
CA TYR A 237 6.05 15.59 8.02
C TYR A 237 5.57 17.03 8.04
N VAL A 238 4.71 17.38 8.99
CA VAL A 238 4.24 18.77 9.17
C VAL A 238 5.39 19.68 9.56
N GLU A 239 6.31 19.24 10.43
CA GLU A 239 7.50 20.02 10.76
C GLU A 239 8.43 20.21 9.55
N VAL A 240 8.58 19.16 8.71
CA VAL A 240 9.28 19.27 7.42
C VAL A 240 8.60 20.32 6.53
N ILE A 241 7.27 20.25 6.37
CA ILE A 241 6.52 21.26 5.61
C ILE A 241 6.81 22.67 6.10
N ARG A 242 6.74 22.89 7.42
CA ARG A 242 7.01 24.21 8.04
C ARG A 242 8.40 24.73 7.67
N SER A 243 9.40 23.87 7.77
CA SER A 243 10.78 24.22 7.41
C SER A 243 10.90 24.61 5.94
N VAL A 244 10.37 23.80 5.03
CA VAL A 244 10.46 24.04 3.59
C VAL A 244 9.67 25.28 3.15
N VAL A 245 8.42 25.47 3.60
CA VAL A 245 7.60 26.63 3.17
C VAL A 245 8.12 27.95 3.73
N THR A 246 8.90 27.93 4.81
CA THR A 246 9.58 29.12 5.32
C THR A 246 10.66 29.59 4.34
N GLU A 247 11.38 28.69 3.70
CA GLU A 247 12.46 28.99 2.76
C GLU A 247 11.98 29.10 1.31
N ARG A 248 10.95 28.35 0.93
CA ARG A 248 10.37 28.23 -0.43
C ARG A 248 8.85 28.37 -0.38
N PRO A 249 8.33 29.59 -0.14
CA PRO A 249 6.90 29.82 0.01
C PRO A 249 6.07 29.55 -1.25
N GLU A 250 6.70 29.42 -2.42
CA GLU A 250 6.08 29.07 -3.69
C GLU A 250 5.82 27.56 -3.88
N VAL A 251 6.41 26.71 -3.02
CA VAL A 251 6.24 25.26 -3.09
C VAL A 251 4.83 24.86 -2.60
N THR A 252 4.24 23.91 -3.28
CA THR A 252 2.94 23.35 -2.93
C THR A 252 3.10 21.91 -2.45
N PHE A 253 2.71 21.63 -1.23
CA PHE A 253 2.59 20.29 -0.69
C PHE A 253 1.19 19.75 -0.98
N VAL A 254 1.12 18.56 -1.56
CA VAL A 254 -0.14 17.87 -1.84
C VAL A 254 -0.18 16.59 -1.01
N ILE A 255 -1.21 16.45 -0.19
CA ILE A 255 -1.45 15.28 0.64
C ILE A 255 -2.68 14.55 0.11
N HIS A 256 -2.48 13.29 -0.29
CA HIS A 256 -3.54 12.38 -0.68
C HIS A 256 -3.71 11.30 0.39
N CYS A 257 -4.63 11.53 1.31
CA CYS A 257 -5.01 10.58 2.35
C CYS A 257 -6.42 10.86 2.84
N SER A 258 -7.03 9.90 3.53
CA SER A 258 -8.26 10.18 4.28
C SER A 258 -8.02 11.26 5.34
N ALA A 259 -8.96 12.20 5.45
CA ALA A 259 -8.88 13.26 6.46
C ALA A 259 -9.04 12.75 7.91
N VAL A 260 -9.62 11.56 8.06
CA VAL A 260 -9.80 10.84 9.33
C VAL A 260 -9.39 9.39 9.13
N ASP A 261 -8.44 8.92 9.91
CA ASP A 261 -7.95 7.55 9.90
C ASP A 261 -7.39 7.22 11.31
N GLU A 262 -6.69 6.11 11.49
CA GLU A 262 -6.08 5.67 12.75
C GLU A 262 -5.15 6.74 13.40
N GLY A 263 -4.58 7.65 12.61
CA GLY A 263 -3.79 8.80 13.08
C GLY A 263 -4.61 9.93 13.71
N GLY A 264 -5.94 9.81 13.68
CA GLY A 264 -6.86 10.84 14.19
C GLY A 264 -7.43 11.74 13.08
N MET A 265 -7.41 13.03 13.27
CA MET A 265 -7.91 14.02 12.28
C MET A 265 -6.74 14.81 11.69
N LEU A 266 -6.54 14.70 10.38
CA LEU A 266 -5.47 15.42 9.65
C LEU A 266 -5.55 16.94 9.87
N SER A 267 -6.77 17.49 9.99
CA SER A 267 -6.99 18.91 10.28
C SER A 267 -6.33 19.39 11.58
N GLN A 268 -6.25 18.52 12.59
CA GLN A 268 -5.59 18.88 13.86
C GLN A 268 -4.07 18.98 13.69
N VAL A 269 -3.49 18.09 12.91
CA VAL A 269 -2.04 18.08 12.65
C VAL A 269 -1.62 19.26 11.78
N LEU A 270 -2.48 19.65 10.82
CA LEU A 270 -2.21 20.76 9.88
C LEU A 270 -2.62 22.14 10.43
N ALA A 271 -3.33 22.23 11.57
CA ALA A 271 -3.93 23.47 12.05
C ALA A 271 -2.94 24.64 12.18
N ASP A 272 -1.71 24.35 12.60
CA ASP A 272 -0.68 25.37 12.85
C ASP A 272 0.31 25.53 11.67
N VAL A 273 0.11 24.87 10.54
CA VAL A 273 1.01 25.04 9.39
C VAL A 273 0.74 26.38 8.72
N PRO A 274 1.76 27.25 8.53
CA PRO A 274 1.59 28.51 7.83
C PRO A 274 1.02 28.28 6.42
N GLY A 275 -0.03 29.04 6.06
CA GLY A 275 -0.71 28.87 4.78
C GLY A 275 -1.63 27.66 4.68
N SER A 276 -1.79 26.84 5.71
CA SER A 276 -2.86 25.89 5.82
C SER A 276 -4.08 26.55 6.46
N TRP A 277 -5.23 26.50 5.81
CA TRP A 277 -6.47 27.00 6.36
C TRP A 277 -7.64 26.07 6.04
N TYR A 278 -8.33 25.66 7.08
CA TYR A 278 -9.56 24.88 6.95
C TYR A 278 -10.76 25.81 6.94
N GLY A 279 -11.19 26.22 5.76
CA GLY A 279 -12.37 27.04 5.57
C GLY A 279 -13.60 26.23 5.17
N PRO A 280 -14.79 26.86 5.12
CA PRO A 280 -16.05 26.20 4.76
C PRO A 280 -16.04 25.61 3.33
N THR A 281 -15.13 26.04 2.48
CA THR A 281 -14.91 25.48 1.11
C THR A 281 -13.76 24.46 1.06
N GLY A 282 -13.16 24.10 2.22
CA GLY A 282 -12.02 23.20 2.36
C GLY A 282 -10.67 23.89 2.27
N TRP A 283 -9.59 23.08 2.20
CA TRP A 283 -8.21 23.55 2.14
C TRP A 283 -7.93 24.27 0.82
N THR A 284 -7.81 25.58 0.87
CA THR A 284 -7.66 26.42 -0.33
C THR A 284 -6.37 27.25 -0.34
N HIS A 285 -5.48 27.05 0.67
CA HIS A 285 -4.21 27.76 0.65
C HIS A 285 -3.21 27.15 -0.31
N SER A 286 -2.41 28.03 -0.91
CA SER A 286 -1.49 27.73 -2.01
C SER A 286 -0.35 26.77 -1.63
N GLN A 287 -0.05 26.59 -0.35
CA GLN A 287 1.12 25.83 0.12
C GLN A 287 0.82 24.40 0.55
N VAL A 288 -0.37 24.13 1.12
CA VAL A 288 -0.77 22.76 1.50
C VAL A 288 -2.15 22.45 0.96
N LEU A 289 -2.25 21.45 0.13
CA LEU A 289 -3.50 20.97 -0.47
C LEU A 289 -3.78 19.55 -0.01
N VAL A 290 -5.02 19.27 0.36
CA VAL A 290 -5.50 17.91 0.64
C VAL A 290 -6.49 17.54 -0.44
N THR A 291 -6.26 16.40 -1.10
CA THR A 291 -7.16 15.91 -2.15
C THR A 291 -8.51 15.50 -1.57
N ARG A 292 -9.55 15.47 -2.40
CA ARG A 292 -10.93 15.17 -2.00
C ARG A 292 -11.51 14.04 -2.85
N GLY A 293 -12.63 13.49 -2.37
CA GLY A 293 -13.38 12.47 -3.10
C GLY A 293 -12.90 11.06 -2.84
N HIS A 294 -12.21 10.84 -1.72
CA HIS A 294 -11.79 9.52 -1.23
C HIS A 294 -11.94 9.46 0.29
N ASP A 295 -11.95 8.25 0.83
CA ASP A 295 -11.91 7.95 2.27
C ASP A 295 -10.92 6.79 2.54
N THR A 296 -10.86 6.29 3.77
CA THR A 296 -9.91 5.25 4.18
C THR A 296 -10.01 3.96 3.35
N PHE A 297 -11.20 3.64 2.82
CA PHE A 297 -11.48 2.39 2.11
C PHE A 297 -11.79 2.61 0.62
N ARG A 298 -11.78 3.86 0.14
CA ARG A 298 -12.12 4.24 -1.21
C ARG A 298 -11.10 5.24 -1.74
N GLY A 299 -10.13 4.74 -2.47
CA GLY A 299 -9.07 5.53 -3.12
C GLY A 299 -9.52 6.21 -4.43
N PHE A 300 -8.57 6.88 -5.07
CA PHE A 300 -8.66 7.16 -6.50
C PHE A 300 -8.43 5.87 -7.28
N ASP A 301 -9.05 5.73 -8.44
CA ASP A 301 -8.67 4.69 -9.38
C ASP A 301 -7.21 4.85 -9.83
N ASP A 302 -6.63 3.77 -10.37
CA ASP A 302 -5.23 3.75 -10.76
C ASP A 302 -4.90 4.79 -11.85
N ALA A 303 -5.82 5.07 -12.77
CA ALA A 303 -5.60 6.06 -13.83
C ALA A 303 -5.47 7.48 -13.25
N LYS A 304 -6.37 7.85 -12.35
CA LYS A 304 -6.32 9.15 -11.67
C LYS A 304 -5.12 9.24 -10.71
N LEU A 305 -4.79 8.15 -10.02
CA LEU A 305 -3.63 8.09 -9.13
C LEU A 305 -2.33 8.20 -9.94
N ASN A 306 -2.24 7.56 -11.11
CA ASN A 306 -1.12 7.74 -12.03
C ASN A 306 -0.93 9.21 -12.44
N LEU A 307 -2.02 9.92 -12.78
CA LEU A 307 -1.93 11.34 -13.10
C LEU A 307 -1.49 12.18 -11.90
N LEU A 308 -1.94 11.82 -10.69
CA LEU A 308 -1.54 12.49 -9.45
C LEU A 308 -0.02 12.38 -9.24
N TYR A 309 0.56 11.18 -9.41
CA TYR A 309 2.01 11.02 -9.36
C TYR A 309 2.71 11.81 -10.46
N ASN A 310 2.25 11.75 -11.71
CA ASN A 310 2.86 12.49 -12.82
C ASN A 310 2.78 14.02 -12.67
N ALA A 311 1.84 14.54 -11.89
CA ALA A 311 1.74 15.96 -11.57
C ALA A 311 2.77 16.41 -10.49
N ALA A 312 3.41 15.47 -9.78
CA ALA A 312 4.37 15.77 -8.74
C ALA A 312 5.78 16.03 -9.30
N ASP A 313 6.53 16.91 -8.65
CA ASP A 313 7.96 17.13 -8.91
C ASP A 313 8.85 16.31 -7.98
N VAL A 314 8.39 16.09 -6.75
CA VAL A 314 9.04 15.26 -5.72
C VAL A 314 7.96 14.46 -5.00
N TYR A 315 8.23 13.23 -4.67
CA TYR A 315 7.45 12.44 -3.74
C TYR A 315 8.16 12.39 -2.38
N ALA A 316 7.45 12.63 -1.29
CA ALA A 316 8.04 12.67 0.04
C ALA A 316 7.26 11.81 1.04
N SER A 317 7.95 10.93 1.76
CA SER A 317 7.34 10.14 2.84
C SER A 317 8.26 10.04 4.03
N THR A 318 7.79 10.53 5.17
CA THR A 318 8.47 10.44 6.47
C THR A 318 8.17 9.13 7.20
N SER A 319 7.55 8.13 6.53
CA SER A 319 7.21 6.84 7.16
C SER A 319 8.37 6.31 7.98
N TYR A 320 8.09 5.92 9.23
CA TYR A 320 9.09 5.34 10.13
C TYR A 320 9.66 4.03 9.61
N SER A 321 8.87 3.26 8.88
CA SER A 321 9.27 2.03 8.18
C SER A 321 8.20 1.60 7.19
N GLU A 322 8.59 0.79 6.20
CA GLU A 322 7.69 0.15 5.25
C GLU A 322 8.02 -1.35 5.14
N GLY A 323 6.99 -2.17 4.98
CA GLY A 323 7.17 -3.59 4.67
C GLY A 323 7.62 -3.84 3.23
N PHE A 324 7.18 -2.97 2.29
CA PHE A 324 7.66 -2.89 0.91
C PHE A 324 7.80 -1.43 0.46
N GLY A 325 6.74 -0.62 0.56
CA GLY A 325 6.73 0.78 0.11
C GLY A 325 6.11 0.97 -1.27
N LEU A 326 4.89 0.44 -1.50
CA LEU A 326 4.18 0.54 -2.78
C LEU A 326 4.10 1.97 -3.31
N THR A 327 3.70 2.93 -2.48
CA THR A 327 3.54 4.34 -2.90
C THR A 327 4.84 4.99 -3.33
N LEU A 328 5.97 4.60 -2.73
CA LEU A 328 7.32 5.04 -3.12
C LEU A 328 7.70 4.48 -4.49
N ALA A 329 7.43 3.19 -4.71
CA ALA A 329 7.73 2.51 -5.96
C ALA A 329 6.78 2.97 -7.09
N GLU A 330 5.51 3.26 -6.81
CA GLU A 330 4.54 3.84 -7.76
C GLU A 330 4.98 5.24 -8.20
N ALA A 331 5.42 6.10 -7.26
CA ALA A 331 5.98 7.40 -7.59
C ALA A 331 7.23 7.27 -8.49
N ALA A 332 8.12 6.35 -8.16
CA ALA A 332 9.31 6.06 -8.96
C ALA A 332 8.95 5.53 -10.36
N ALA A 333 7.92 4.67 -10.50
CA ALA A 333 7.41 4.19 -11.79
C ALA A 333 6.91 5.33 -12.68
N CYS A 334 6.37 6.40 -12.08
CA CYS A 334 5.98 7.63 -12.78
C CYS A 334 7.17 8.58 -13.04
N GLY A 335 8.40 8.17 -12.74
CA GLY A 335 9.61 8.99 -12.92
C GLY A 335 9.70 10.16 -11.94
N VAL A 336 9.08 10.06 -10.77
CA VAL A 336 9.13 11.08 -9.72
C VAL A 336 10.19 10.68 -8.70
N PRO A 337 11.20 11.55 -8.44
CA PRO A 337 12.22 11.28 -7.44
C PRO A 337 11.63 11.29 -6.02
N VAL A 338 12.17 10.45 -5.16
CA VAL A 338 11.65 10.19 -3.82
C VAL A 338 12.57 10.79 -2.76
N VAL A 339 12.00 11.41 -1.71
CA VAL A 339 12.69 11.66 -0.43
C VAL A 339 12.01 10.79 0.65
N ALA A 340 12.79 9.95 1.30
CA ALA A 340 12.30 9.05 2.33
C ALA A 340 13.41 8.67 3.33
N GLN A 341 13.06 8.00 4.43
CA GLN A 341 14.04 7.52 5.39
C GLN A 341 14.81 6.30 4.87
N ARG A 342 16.08 6.17 5.25
CA ARG A 342 16.91 4.98 4.97
C ARG A 342 16.65 3.92 6.03
N PHE A 343 15.44 3.35 6.04
CA PHE A 343 15.07 2.35 7.02
C PHE A 343 14.04 1.35 6.49
N GLY A 344 14.03 0.12 7.03
CA GLY A 344 13.11 -0.91 6.60
C GLY A 344 13.30 -1.31 5.14
N ALA A 345 12.22 -1.57 4.43
CA ALA A 345 12.24 -1.89 3.00
C ALA A 345 12.33 -0.65 2.09
N ILE A 346 12.31 0.57 2.62
CA ILE A 346 12.33 1.81 1.84
C ILE A 346 13.52 1.87 0.87
N PRO A 347 14.77 1.54 1.27
CA PRO A 347 15.91 1.53 0.35
C PRO A 347 15.73 0.55 -0.82
N GLU A 348 15.06 -0.57 -0.59
CA GLU A 348 14.80 -1.58 -1.62
C GLU A 348 13.75 -1.09 -2.63
N ALA A 349 12.71 -0.41 -2.18
CA ALA A 349 11.67 0.15 -3.05
C ALA A 349 12.18 1.33 -3.88
N VAL A 350 13.00 2.21 -3.30
CA VAL A 350 13.47 3.46 -3.93
C VAL A 350 14.72 3.23 -4.80
N GLY A 351 15.62 2.35 -4.38
CA GLY A 351 16.91 2.12 -5.05
C GLY A 351 17.72 3.41 -5.18
N LEU A 352 18.11 3.75 -6.41
CA LEU A 352 18.81 4.98 -6.75
C LEU A 352 17.88 6.12 -7.18
N GLY A 353 16.56 5.94 -7.02
CA GLY A 353 15.52 6.87 -7.47
C GLY A 353 15.20 8.01 -6.52
N GLY A 354 16.03 8.26 -5.50
CA GLY A 354 15.74 9.31 -4.54
C GLY A 354 16.88 9.62 -3.58
N LEU A 355 16.61 10.56 -2.69
CA LEU A 355 17.48 10.89 -1.55
C LEU A 355 16.93 10.20 -0.31
N LEU A 356 17.74 9.33 0.28
CA LEU A 356 17.39 8.60 1.50
C LEU A 356 18.10 9.24 2.69
N VAL A 357 17.30 9.68 3.66
CA VAL A 357 17.75 10.36 4.87
C VAL A 357 18.01 9.34 5.97
N GLU A 358 19.17 9.40 6.60
CA GLU A 358 19.49 8.55 7.75
C GLU A 358 18.55 8.87 8.92
N PRO A 359 18.04 7.86 9.65
CA PRO A 359 17.18 8.11 10.79
C PRO A 359 17.94 8.77 11.95
N ALA A 360 17.28 9.66 12.69
CA ALA A 360 17.83 10.28 13.90
C ALA A 360 18.03 9.26 15.05
N GLY A 361 17.41 8.09 14.95
CA GLY A 361 17.48 7.04 15.95
C GLY A 361 16.47 5.94 15.71
N ILE A 362 16.29 5.07 16.70
CA ILE A 362 15.38 3.93 16.68
C ILE A 362 14.45 4.01 17.88
N VAL A 363 13.17 3.73 17.69
CA VAL A 363 12.11 3.80 18.72
C VAL A 363 11.43 2.45 18.84
N PRO A 364 11.37 1.84 20.05
CA PRO A 364 10.62 0.60 20.25
C PRO A 364 9.12 0.83 20.08
N THR A 365 8.42 -0.17 19.54
CA THR A 365 6.97 -0.13 19.35
C THR A 365 6.26 -1.15 20.21
N SER A 366 4.95 -0.99 20.39
CA SER A 366 4.10 -1.99 21.06
C SER A 366 3.90 -3.27 20.22
N HIS A 367 4.32 -3.29 18.95
CA HIS A 367 4.17 -4.43 18.04
C HIS A 367 5.38 -5.40 18.09
N GLY A 368 6.32 -5.18 19.01
CA GLY A 368 7.48 -6.06 19.20
C GLY A 368 8.53 -5.93 18.10
N HIS A 369 8.71 -4.73 17.57
CA HIS A 369 9.78 -4.33 16.68
C HIS A 369 10.12 -2.84 16.88
N HIS A 370 11.09 -2.30 16.17
CA HIS A 370 11.52 -0.92 16.29
C HIS A 370 11.24 -0.15 15.00
N TRP A 371 10.79 1.09 15.14
CA TRP A 371 10.69 2.08 14.08
C TRP A 371 11.92 3.00 14.07
N SER A 372 12.17 3.66 12.94
CA SER A 372 13.13 4.76 12.86
C SER A 372 12.53 6.04 13.45
N ALA A 373 13.37 6.96 13.90
CA ALA A 373 12.98 8.33 14.21
C ALA A 373 13.35 9.25 13.03
N VAL A 374 12.49 10.20 12.68
CA VAL A 374 12.73 11.13 11.56
C VAL A 374 13.74 12.21 11.97
N ASP A 375 14.80 12.38 11.19
CA ASP A 375 15.63 13.58 11.24
C ASP A 375 14.96 14.69 10.39
N VAL A 376 14.14 15.51 11.04
CA VAL A 376 13.33 16.56 10.40
C VAL A 376 14.22 17.58 9.65
N PRO A 377 15.30 18.13 10.23
CA PRO A 377 16.22 19.01 9.51
C PRO A 377 16.82 18.36 8.27
N ALA A 378 17.41 17.19 8.41
CA ALA A 378 18.05 16.50 7.27
C ALA A 378 17.02 16.13 6.17
N PHE A 379 15.77 15.82 6.57
CA PHE A 379 14.70 15.55 5.62
C PHE A 379 14.28 16.81 4.84
N ALA A 380 14.17 17.95 5.54
CA ALA A 380 13.89 19.25 4.92
C ALA A 380 15.01 19.66 3.94
N ASP A 381 16.28 19.49 4.31
CA ASP A 381 17.44 19.78 3.45
C ASP A 381 17.44 18.90 2.19
N ALA A 382 17.09 17.61 2.31
CA ALA A 382 16.96 16.71 1.15
C ALA A 382 15.82 17.15 0.22
N LEU A 383 14.68 17.61 0.75
CA LEU A 383 13.61 18.17 -0.05
C LEU A 383 14.01 19.45 -0.75
N LEU A 384 14.64 20.40 -0.05
CA LEU A 384 15.13 21.65 -0.62
C LEU A 384 16.13 21.39 -1.75
N THR A 385 17.03 20.41 -1.57
CA THR A 385 17.95 19.97 -2.62
C THR A 385 17.22 19.55 -3.89
N LEU A 386 16.16 18.72 -3.78
CA LEU A 386 15.37 18.30 -4.94
C LEU A 386 14.47 19.42 -5.48
N ILE A 387 13.99 20.32 -4.65
CA ILE A 387 13.19 21.48 -5.08
C ILE A 387 14.03 22.41 -5.95
N ASP A 388 15.26 22.66 -5.56
CA ASP A 388 16.16 23.63 -6.22
C ASP A 388 16.89 23.04 -7.44
N ASP A 389 17.19 21.74 -7.46
CA ASP A 389 17.94 21.09 -8.54
C ASP A 389 17.06 20.26 -9.48
N THR A 390 16.63 20.90 -10.58
CA THR A 390 15.79 20.27 -11.61
C THR A 390 16.53 19.14 -12.37
N ALA A 391 17.86 19.27 -12.54
CA ALA A 391 18.65 18.26 -13.24
C ALA A 391 18.79 17.00 -12.37
N LEU A 392 19.02 17.17 -11.08
CA LEU A 392 19.06 16.07 -10.12
C LEU A 392 17.68 15.37 -10.04
N ARG A 393 16.57 16.13 -10.03
CA ARG A 393 15.22 15.55 -10.09
C ARG A 393 15.06 14.64 -11.30
N ALA A 394 15.48 15.11 -12.47
CA ALA A 394 15.34 14.35 -13.71
C ALA A 394 16.21 13.06 -13.69
N ASP A 395 17.43 13.15 -13.21
CA ASP A 395 18.37 12.02 -13.09
C ASP A 395 17.84 10.95 -12.12
N LEU A 396 17.45 11.36 -10.90
CA LEU A 396 16.92 10.43 -9.90
C LEU A 396 15.57 9.83 -10.34
N GLY A 397 14.70 10.63 -10.95
CA GLY A 397 13.43 10.13 -11.50
C GLY A 397 13.65 9.04 -12.56
N ALA A 398 14.61 9.23 -13.48
CA ALA A 398 14.95 8.20 -14.48
C ALA A 398 15.56 6.95 -13.86
N LYS A 399 16.43 7.10 -12.85
CA LYS A 399 17.00 5.97 -12.10
C LYS A 399 15.93 5.19 -11.32
N GLY A 400 14.97 5.89 -10.70
CA GLY A 400 13.85 5.27 -10.01
C GLY A 400 12.95 4.47 -10.96
N GLU A 401 12.56 5.07 -12.09
CA GLU A 401 11.77 4.40 -13.13
C GLU A 401 12.46 3.13 -13.64
N ALA A 402 13.77 3.17 -13.90
CA ALA A 402 14.54 2.00 -14.32
C ALA A 402 14.61 0.93 -13.22
N HIS A 403 14.75 1.36 -11.96
CA HIS A 403 14.88 0.46 -10.81
C HIS A 403 13.62 -0.36 -10.55
N VAL A 404 12.43 0.25 -10.61
CA VAL A 404 11.17 -0.41 -10.24
C VAL A 404 10.64 -1.35 -11.32
N ARG A 405 11.18 -1.34 -12.54
CA ARG A 405 10.83 -2.29 -13.61
C ARG A 405 11.07 -3.76 -13.25
N ARG A 406 11.89 -4.03 -12.24
CA ARG A 406 12.12 -5.38 -11.72
C ARG A 406 10.96 -5.92 -10.87
N PHE A 407 10.05 -5.04 -10.44
CA PHE A 407 8.92 -5.39 -9.61
C PHE A 407 7.71 -5.70 -10.48
N ASP A 408 7.52 -6.99 -10.73
CA ASP A 408 6.53 -7.51 -11.66
C ASP A 408 5.58 -8.48 -10.94
N TRP A 409 4.27 -8.24 -11.07
CA TRP A 409 3.25 -9.05 -10.41
C TRP A 409 3.14 -10.46 -11.00
N ASP A 410 3.43 -10.65 -12.30
CA ASP A 410 3.38 -11.97 -12.93
C ASP A 410 4.51 -12.84 -12.38
N VAL A 411 5.71 -12.25 -12.25
CA VAL A 411 6.87 -12.90 -11.62
C VAL A 411 6.58 -13.19 -10.15
N ALA A 412 6.03 -12.25 -9.41
CA ALA A 412 5.70 -12.42 -7.99
C ALA A 412 4.68 -13.55 -7.78
N ALA A 413 3.62 -13.58 -8.58
CA ALA A 413 2.58 -14.61 -8.48
C ALA A 413 3.09 -16.01 -8.83
N LEU A 414 3.93 -16.14 -9.88
CA LEU A 414 4.56 -17.39 -10.24
C LEU A 414 5.54 -17.91 -9.18
N GLU A 415 6.36 -17.02 -8.62
CA GLU A 415 7.29 -17.38 -7.56
C GLU A 415 6.53 -17.85 -6.29
N PHE A 416 5.41 -17.20 -5.98
CA PHE A 416 4.59 -17.63 -4.85
C PHE A 416 3.98 -19.03 -5.08
N ILE A 417 3.49 -19.32 -6.30
CA ILE A 417 3.02 -20.66 -6.69
C ILE A 417 4.14 -21.69 -6.52
N ARG A 418 5.34 -21.38 -7.01
CA ARG A 418 6.51 -22.26 -6.88
C ARG A 418 6.81 -22.56 -5.41
N ILE A 419 6.76 -21.57 -4.53
CA ILE A 419 6.92 -21.77 -3.07
C ILE A 419 5.84 -22.72 -2.55
N MET A 420 4.59 -22.55 -2.93
CA MET A 420 3.48 -23.42 -2.49
C MET A 420 3.60 -24.85 -2.98
N GLU A 421 4.21 -25.09 -4.13
CA GLU A 421 4.44 -26.43 -4.72
C GLU A 421 5.66 -27.11 -4.12
N GLU A 422 6.79 -26.40 -4.02
CA GLU A 422 8.07 -26.99 -3.58
C GLU A 422 8.18 -27.12 -2.06
N ARG A 423 7.45 -26.29 -1.32
CA ARG A 423 7.51 -26.23 0.15
C ARG A 423 6.12 -26.39 0.79
N PRO A 424 5.49 -27.57 0.62
CA PRO A 424 4.12 -27.80 1.07
C PRO A 424 3.99 -27.90 2.58
N ALA A 425 5.08 -28.09 3.31
CA ALA A 425 5.11 -28.17 4.78
C ALA A 425 6.16 -27.23 5.35
N TRP A 426 5.72 -26.46 6.34
CA TRP A 426 6.58 -25.67 7.19
C TRP A 426 6.36 -26.11 8.64
N ARG A 427 7.40 -26.57 9.30
CA ARG A 427 7.40 -26.83 10.73
C ARG A 427 8.78 -26.47 11.28
N LEU A 428 8.83 -25.90 12.48
CA LEU A 428 10.05 -25.65 13.21
C LEU A 428 10.66 -26.93 13.75
#